data_409175c1344662db5746f2a5e5df9b2f
#
_entry.id   409175c1344662db5746f2a5e5df9b2f
#
_cell.length_a   1.000
_cell.length_b   1.000
_cell.length_c   1.000
_cell.angle_alpha   90.00
_cell.angle_beta   90.00
_cell.angle_gamma   90.00
#
_symmetry.space_group_name_H-M   'P 1'
#
loop_
_entity.id
_entity.type
_entity.pdbx_description
1 polymer ?
#
loop_
_entity_poly.entity_id
_entity_poly.type
_entity_poly.pdbx_seq_one_letter_code
_entity_poly.pdbx_strand_id
1 'polypeptide(L)'
;EITPDILENLYASPAVKRSIWQTVRIVEELKTIIGSTPTKIFVETTRSNKAPNKVTTSRQNDLIAKYKTIKDQEIFELEKELNSSIDFPTNKDRLSKEESSRLKAKKLYLYYTQLGRCMYTGKRIDFGELFDNNKYDIDHIFPQSKVKDDSFNNTVLVTRESNANKTDIYPLGSSIQTKENKRLWRFLKEKKLITEEKYNRLVRTEEFSDDELTGFIARQLVETSQAIKAISTILSELNPETTICYSKAENVSAFRQNFGKIKEGNRKSENNEKLIKVREINDYHHAKDAYLNIVVGNVYDVKFTRNVYNFIKNKKDARKYSLN
;
A
#
# COMPACT_ATOMS: atom_id res chain seq x y z
N GLU A 1 5.04 25.04 -11.79
CA GLU A 1 5.53 24.41 -10.54
C GLU A 1 4.67 23.18 -10.25
N ILE A 2 5.30 22.03 -10.01
CA ILE A 2 4.56 20.79 -9.75
C ILE A 2 4.10 20.80 -8.29
N THR A 3 2.79 20.60 -8.07
CA THR A 3 2.19 20.60 -6.74
C THR A 3 1.75 19.18 -6.33
N PRO A 4 1.56 18.89 -5.01
CA PRO A 4 1.08 17.60 -4.54
C PRO A 4 -0.27 17.16 -5.09
N ASP A 5 -1.02 18.07 -5.73
CA ASP A 5 -2.36 17.83 -6.28
C ASP A 5 -2.36 16.77 -7.39
N ILE A 6 -1.21 16.55 -8.05
CA ILE A 6 -1.03 15.43 -9.01
C ILE A 6 -1.32 14.05 -8.38
N LEU A 7 -1.25 13.96 -7.05
CA LEU A 7 -1.54 12.74 -6.30
C LEU A 7 -2.99 12.66 -5.79
N GLU A 8 -3.80 13.70 -5.99
CA GLU A 8 -5.17 13.71 -5.43
C GLU A 8 -6.01 12.55 -5.96
N ASN A 9 -5.93 12.30 -7.26
CA ASN A 9 -6.71 11.24 -7.92
C ASN A 9 -6.11 9.84 -7.76
N LEU A 10 -4.91 9.74 -7.17
CA LEU A 10 -4.24 8.48 -6.98
C LEU A 10 -4.88 7.69 -5.82
N TYR A 11 -5.34 6.48 -6.12
CA TYR A 11 -5.85 5.55 -5.14
C TYR A 11 -4.69 4.77 -4.48
N ALA A 12 -4.07 5.39 -3.47
CA ALA A 12 -2.92 4.80 -2.77
C ALA A 12 -2.93 5.22 -1.29
N SER A 13 -2.23 4.44 -0.45
CA SER A 13 -2.05 4.80 0.96
C SER A 13 -1.27 6.12 1.10
N PRO A 14 -1.44 6.87 2.21
CA PRO A 14 -0.66 8.09 2.44
C PRO A 14 0.85 7.87 2.40
N ALA A 15 1.34 6.72 2.85
CA ALA A 15 2.74 6.36 2.81
C ALA A 15 3.23 6.21 1.36
N VAL A 16 2.45 5.51 0.52
CA VAL A 16 2.73 5.36 -0.92
C VAL A 16 2.70 6.71 -1.63
N LYS A 17 1.69 7.55 -1.38
CA LYS A 17 1.63 8.91 -1.95
C LYS A 17 2.85 9.75 -1.60
N ARG A 18 3.28 9.68 -0.34
CA ARG A 18 4.49 10.38 0.13
C ARG A 18 5.75 9.92 -0.60
N SER A 19 5.90 8.61 -0.77
CA SER A 19 7.02 8.02 -1.52
C SER A 19 7.02 8.46 -2.99
N ILE A 20 5.86 8.44 -3.65
CA ILE A 20 5.70 8.90 -5.04
C ILE A 20 6.04 10.38 -5.14
N TRP A 21 5.53 11.21 -4.24
CA TRP A 21 5.81 12.64 -4.22
C TRP A 21 7.31 12.93 -4.08
N GLN A 22 7.98 12.27 -3.14
CA GLN A 22 9.43 12.44 -2.98
C GLN A 22 10.21 12.03 -4.23
N THR A 23 9.79 10.96 -4.91
CA THR A 23 10.43 10.53 -6.16
C THR A 23 10.26 11.56 -7.26
N VAL A 24 9.07 12.14 -7.43
CA VAL A 24 8.81 13.20 -8.40
C VAL A 24 9.68 14.42 -8.10
N ARG A 25 9.74 14.86 -6.85
CA ARG A 25 10.59 15.98 -6.43
C ARG A 25 12.07 15.76 -6.74
N ILE A 26 12.59 14.57 -6.45
CA ILE A 26 13.99 14.22 -6.75
C ILE A 26 14.25 14.30 -8.25
N VAL A 27 13.35 13.79 -9.09
CA VAL A 27 13.52 13.85 -10.55
C VAL A 27 13.53 15.31 -11.03
N GLU A 28 12.63 16.16 -10.54
CA GLU A 28 12.58 17.58 -10.91
C GLU A 28 13.81 18.36 -10.43
N GLU A 29 14.29 18.06 -9.22
CA GLU A 29 15.52 18.65 -8.70
C GLU A 29 16.73 18.26 -9.56
N LEU A 30 16.85 16.99 -9.95
CA LEU A 30 17.89 16.52 -10.85
C LEU A 30 17.83 17.18 -12.23
N LYS A 31 16.64 17.40 -12.79
CA LYS A 31 16.47 18.14 -14.04
C LYS A 31 16.98 19.58 -13.91
N THR A 32 16.72 20.21 -12.78
CA THR A 32 17.20 21.57 -12.51
C THR A 32 18.73 21.62 -12.39
N ILE A 33 19.33 20.67 -11.70
CA ILE A 33 20.78 20.59 -11.49
C ILE A 33 21.51 20.28 -12.81
N ILE A 34 20.97 19.36 -13.60
CA ILE A 34 21.59 18.89 -14.85
C ILE A 34 21.30 19.88 -16.00
N GLY A 35 20.25 20.69 -15.88
CA GLY A 35 19.81 21.64 -16.93
C GLY A 35 19.14 20.97 -18.12
N SER A 36 18.75 19.70 -18.02
CA SER A 36 18.10 18.96 -19.11
C SER A 36 17.18 17.86 -18.58
N THR A 37 16.15 17.52 -19.38
CA THR A 37 15.27 16.39 -19.11
C THR A 37 16.00 15.06 -19.39
N PRO A 38 15.89 14.04 -18.54
CA PRO A 38 16.51 12.76 -18.79
C PRO A 38 15.89 12.07 -20.01
N THR A 39 16.70 11.47 -20.86
CA THR A 39 16.22 10.70 -22.03
C THR A 39 15.58 9.37 -21.62
N LYS A 40 16.03 8.80 -20.49
CA LYS A 40 15.52 7.54 -19.95
C LYS A 40 15.45 7.59 -18.43
N ILE A 41 14.39 6.99 -17.88
CA ILE A 41 14.25 6.70 -16.44
C ILE A 41 14.10 5.20 -16.28
N PHE A 42 14.93 4.59 -15.44
CA PHE A 42 14.91 3.16 -15.18
C PHE A 42 14.16 2.86 -13.89
N VAL A 43 13.15 2.01 -13.98
CA VAL A 43 12.29 1.64 -12.86
C VAL A 43 12.44 0.14 -12.58
N GLU A 44 12.90 -0.18 -11.37
CA GLU A 44 13.00 -1.56 -10.91
C GLU A 44 11.62 -2.07 -10.49
N THR A 45 11.21 -3.22 -11.03
CA THR A 45 9.93 -3.84 -10.72
C THR A 45 10.12 -5.15 -9.97
N THR A 46 9.31 -5.34 -8.91
CA THR A 46 9.19 -6.65 -8.24
C THR A 46 7.96 -7.37 -8.77
N ARG A 47 8.08 -8.67 -9.13
CA ARG A 47 6.90 -9.47 -9.46
C ARG A 47 6.12 -9.80 -8.19
N SER A 48 4.91 -9.29 -8.08
CA SER A 48 3.92 -9.94 -7.22
C SER A 48 3.26 -11.07 -8.05
N ASN A 49 3.46 -12.30 -7.64
CA ASN A 49 2.75 -13.45 -8.21
C ASN A 49 1.30 -13.45 -7.74
N LYS A 50 0.48 -12.45 -8.08
CA LYS A 50 -0.94 -12.46 -7.72
C LYS A 50 -1.85 -11.89 -8.80
N ALA A 51 -2.78 -12.74 -9.08
CA ALA A 51 -4.16 -12.73 -9.57
C ALA A 51 -4.75 -11.46 -10.23
N PRO A 52 -5.73 -11.67 -11.14
CA PRO A 52 -6.20 -10.66 -12.08
C PRO A 52 -6.93 -9.50 -11.42
N ASN A 53 -6.86 -8.35 -12.11
CA ASN A 53 -7.48 -7.08 -11.79
C ASN A 53 -8.91 -7.21 -11.25
N LYS A 54 -9.11 -6.95 -9.95
CA LYS A 54 -10.42 -6.53 -9.48
C LYS A 54 -10.67 -5.12 -9.99
N VAL A 55 -11.78 -4.96 -10.70
CA VAL A 55 -12.32 -3.64 -11.06
C VAL A 55 -12.52 -2.85 -9.76
N THR A 56 -11.80 -1.76 -9.58
CA THR A 56 -11.90 -0.92 -8.40
C THR A 56 -13.16 -0.06 -8.50
N THR A 57 -14.20 -0.45 -7.80
CA THR A 57 -15.36 0.41 -7.53
C THR A 57 -14.93 1.61 -6.67
N SER A 58 -15.51 2.79 -6.91
CA SER A 58 -15.23 3.94 -6.06
C SER A 58 -15.61 3.64 -4.60
N ARG A 59 -14.87 4.19 -3.64
CA ARG A 59 -15.17 4.03 -2.20
C ARG A 59 -16.60 4.41 -1.85
N GLN A 60 -17.11 5.46 -2.47
CA GLN A 60 -18.47 5.93 -2.25
C GLN A 60 -19.49 4.89 -2.71
N ASN A 61 -19.36 4.39 -3.93
CA ASN A 61 -20.28 3.41 -4.47
C ASN A 61 -20.27 2.10 -3.67
N ASP A 62 -19.07 1.66 -3.23
CA ASP A 62 -18.92 0.49 -2.37
C ASP A 62 -19.61 0.69 -1.01
N LEU A 63 -19.42 1.84 -0.36
CA LEU A 63 -20.07 2.15 0.91
C LEU A 63 -21.59 2.29 0.75
N ILE A 64 -22.07 2.99 -0.28
CA ILE A 64 -23.50 3.13 -0.54
C ILE A 64 -24.14 1.76 -0.77
N ALA A 65 -23.48 0.89 -1.54
CA ALA A 65 -23.97 -0.48 -1.76
C ALA A 65 -24.08 -1.25 -0.43
N LYS A 66 -23.08 -1.16 0.44
CA LYS A 66 -23.08 -1.81 1.76
C LYS A 66 -24.16 -1.24 2.68
N TYR A 67 -24.32 0.08 2.74
CA TYR A 67 -25.36 0.74 3.52
C TYR A 67 -26.79 0.35 3.07
N LYS A 68 -26.98 0.13 1.77
CA LYS A 68 -28.28 -0.36 1.23
C LYS A 68 -28.64 -1.76 1.71
N THR A 69 -27.65 -2.58 2.08
CA THR A 69 -27.92 -3.94 2.60
C THR A 69 -28.32 -3.96 4.07
N ILE A 70 -28.15 -2.86 4.79
CA ILE A 70 -28.47 -2.75 6.23
C ILE A 70 -29.94 -2.34 6.37
N LYS A 71 -30.71 -3.16 7.09
CA LYS A 71 -32.11 -2.90 7.38
C LYS A 71 -32.25 -2.12 8.69
N ASP A 72 -33.25 -1.26 8.78
CA ASP A 72 -33.51 -0.44 9.99
C ASP A 72 -33.75 -1.33 11.22
N GLN A 73 -34.43 -2.48 11.06
CA GLN A 73 -34.63 -3.46 12.12
C GLN A 73 -33.29 -3.98 12.70
N GLU A 74 -32.29 -4.21 11.86
CA GLU A 74 -30.98 -4.70 12.30
C GLU A 74 -30.20 -3.64 13.08
N ILE A 75 -30.39 -2.36 12.70
CA ILE A 75 -29.82 -1.24 13.45
C ILE A 75 -30.50 -1.13 14.81
N PHE A 76 -31.82 -1.22 14.85
CA PHE A 76 -32.58 -1.16 16.12
C PHE A 76 -32.14 -2.29 17.09
N GLU A 77 -31.97 -3.51 16.58
CA GLU A 77 -31.47 -4.63 17.38
C GLU A 77 -30.04 -4.38 17.90
N LEU A 78 -29.17 -3.85 17.03
CA LEU A 78 -27.82 -3.49 17.43
C LEU A 78 -27.80 -2.38 18.49
N GLU A 79 -28.61 -1.33 18.33
CA GLU A 79 -28.75 -0.25 19.32
C GLU A 79 -29.18 -0.74 20.69
N LYS A 80 -30.14 -1.67 20.71
CA LYS A 80 -30.61 -2.32 21.94
C LYS A 80 -29.50 -3.08 22.63
N GLU A 81 -28.68 -3.83 21.86
CA GLU A 81 -27.57 -4.60 22.42
C GLU A 81 -26.40 -3.71 22.90
N LEU A 82 -26.21 -2.56 22.23
CA LEU A 82 -25.17 -1.60 22.60
C LEU A 82 -25.61 -0.61 23.67
N ASN A 83 -26.89 -0.60 24.06
CA ASN A 83 -27.51 0.42 24.92
C ASN A 83 -27.19 1.85 24.45
N SER A 84 -27.16 2.08 23.14
CA SER A 84 -26.72 3.34 22.56
C SER A 84 -27.20 3.50 21.12
N SER A 85 -27.79 4.65 20.79
CA SER A 85 -28.33 4.94 19.46
C SER A 85 -27.24 5.08 18.39
N ILE A 86 -27.56 4.62 17.18
CA ILE A 86 -26.73 4.77 15.97
C ILE A 86 -27.49 5.72 15.04
N ASP A 87 -26.88 6.83 14.69
CA ASP A 87 -27.47 7.80 13.76
C ASP A 87 -27.38 7.30 12.29
N PHE A 88 -27.97 6.11 12.07
CA PHE A 88 -27.86 5.43 10.77
C PHE A 88 -28.60 6.16 9.64
N PRO A 89 -29.84 6.63 9.82
CA PRO A 89 -30.55 7.36 8.77
C PRO A 89 -29.79 8.62 8.34
N THR A 90 -29.32 9.42 9.29
CA THR A 90 -28.52 10.63 9.00
C THR A 90 -27.20 10.30 8.33
N ASN A 91 -26.50 9.25 8.78
CA ASN A 91 -25.26 8.83 8.17
C ASN A 91 -25.47 8.31 6.74
N LYS A 92 -26.53 7.58 6.48
CA LYS A 92 -26.91 7.09 5.15
C LYS A 92 -27.22 8.24 4.20
N ASP A 93 -27.98 9.21 4.66
CA ASP A 93 -28.36 10.41 3.90
C ASP A 93 -27.14 11.27 3.60
N ARG A 94 -26.30 11.49 4.61
CA ARG A 94 -25.05 12.23 4.50
C ARG A 94 -24.07 11.55 3.54
N LEU A 95 -23.90 10.22 3.61
CA LEU A 95 -23.05 9.45 2.71
C LEU A 95 -23.52 9.56 1.25
N SER A 96 -24.82 9.60 0.99
CA SER A 96 -25.37 9.72 -0.36
C SER A 96 -25.08 11.09 -1.00
N LYS A 97 -24.96 12.13 -0.17
CA LYS A 97 -24.66 13.51 -0.57
C LYS A 97 -23.17 13.87 -0.53
N GLU A 98 -22.33 12.97 0.02
CA GLU A 98 -20.90 13.20 0.15
C GLU A 98 -20.20 13.18 -1.21
N GLU A 99 -19.25 14.06 -1.41
CA GLU A 99 -18.41 14.01 -2.61
C GLU A 99 -17.42 12.84 -2.56
N SER A 100 -17.28 12.12 -3.69
CA SER A 100 -16.33 11.00 -3.79
C SER A 100 -14.89 11.40 -3.44
N SER A 101 -14.52 12.64 -3.72
CA SER A 101 -13.22 13.22 -3.40
C SER A 101 -12.94 13.24 -1.90
N ARG A 102 -13.92 13.59 -1.08
CA ARG A 102 -13.80 13.68 0.39
C ARG A 102 -13.64 12.31 1.05
N LEU A 103 -14.21 11.24 0.48
CA LEU A 103 -14.00 9.87 0.97
C LEU A 103 -12.59 9.31 0.75
N LYS A 104 -11.71 10.08 0.08
CA LYS A 104 -10.27 9.81 0.07
C LYS A 104 -9.64 10.08 1.45
N ALA A 105 -10.21 11.00 2.24
CA ALA A 105 -9.78 11.24 3.60
C ALA A 105 -10.01 10.00 4.47
N LYS A 106 -8.94 9.46 5.05
CA LYS A 106 -8.97 8.20 5.80
C LYS A 106 -9.93 8.26 7.00
N LYS A 107 -9.94 9.39 7.73
CA LYS A 107 -10.86 9.60 8.88
C LYS A 107 -12.31 9.48 8.45
N LEU A 108 -12.70 10.13 7.35
CA LEU A 108 -14.08 10.13 6.86
C LEU A 108 -14.50 8.72 6.39
N TYR A 109 -13.64 8.04 5.67
CA TYR A 109 -13.90 6.65 5.25
C TYR A 109 -14.07 5.72 6.45
N LEU A 110 -13.20 5.81 7.46
CA LEU A 110 -13.30 5.02 8.68
C LEU A 110 -14.57 5.37 9.47
N TYR A 111 -14.96 6.65 9.53
CA TYR A 111 -16.21 7.07 10.16
C TYR A 111 -17.41 6.30 9.61
N TYR A 112 -17.56 6.26 8.29
CA TYR A 112 -18.67 5.52 7.67
C TYR A 112 -18.55 4.01 7.84
N THR A 113 -17.37 3.43 7.71
CA THR A 113 -17.18 1.98 7.90
C THR A 113 -17.40 1.53 9.34
N GLN A 114 -17.38 2.46 10.31
CA GLN A 114 -17.62 2.22 11.74
C GLN A 114 -19.00 2.68 12.21
N LEU A 115 -19.91 3.05 11.28
CA LEU A 115 -21.24 3.59 11.60
C LEU A 115 -21.20 4.81 12.54
N GLY A 116 -20.17 5.67 12.40
CA GLY A 116 -19.97 6.85 13.22
C GLY A 116 -19.59 6.58 14.67
N ARG A 117 -18.92 5.45 14.94
CA ARG A 117 -18.53 5.06 16.30
C ARG A 117 -17.02 4.88 16.48
N CYS A 118 -16.54 5.21 17.67
CA CYS A 118 -15.20 4.89 18.11
C CYS A 118 -15.03 3.38 18.20
N MET A 119 -13.99 2.83 17.55
CA MET A 119 -13.81 1.40 17.48
C MET A 119 -13.47 0.76 18.84
N TYR A 120 -12.88 1.53 19.77
CA TYR A 120 -12.42 1.01 21.06
C TYR A 120 -13.40 1.22 22.21
N THR A 121 -14.24 2.25 22.11
CA THR A 121 -15.20 2.56 23.19
C THR A 121 -16.65 2.31 22.79
N GLY A 122 -16.94 2.08 21.51
CA GLY A 122 -18.28 1.99 20.98
C GLY A 122 -19.07 3.30 21.05
N LYS A 123 -18.52 4.38 21.60
CA LYS A 123 -19.19 5.68 21.73
C LYS A 123 -19.37 6.37 20.39
N ARG A 124 -20.41 7.18 20.27
CA ARG A 124 -20.68 7.98 19.07
C ARG A 124 -19.55 9.00 18.84
N ILE A 125 -19.20 9.16 17.57
CA ILE A 125 -18.28 10.20 17.09
C ILE A 125 -19.12 11.34 16.55
N ASP A 126 -18.87 12.57 17.00
CA ASP A 126 -19.51 13.74 16.44
C ASP A 126 -18.93 14.03 15.05
N PHE A 127 -19.82 14.04 14.04
CA PHE A 127 -19.41 14.29 12.67
C PHE A 127 -18.84 15.71 12.47
N GLY A 128 -19.41 16.69 13.17
CA GLY A 128 -18.95 18.08 13.10
C GLY A 128 -17.52 18.27 13.59
N GLU A 129 -17.09 17.40 14.51
CA GLU A 129 -15.78 17.44 15.15
C GLU A 129 -14.81 16.36 14.62
N LEU A 130 -15.21 15.61 13.58
CA LEU A 130 -14.45 14.47 13.07
C LEU A 130 -12.99 14.80 12.74
N PHE A 131 -12.75 15.99 12.24
CA PHE A 131 -11.40 16.43 11.85
C PHE A 131 -10.65 17.18 12.95
N ASP A 132 -11.24 17.34 14.14
CA ASP A 132 -10.54 17.86 15.31
C ASP A 132 -9.55 16.79 15.82
N ASN A 133 -8.27 17.08 15.64
CA ASN A 133 -7.19 16.17 16.06
C ASN A 133 -7.02 16.12 17.59
N ASN A 134 -7.68 16.98 18.35
CA ASN A 134 -7.71 16.89 19.81
C ASN A 134 -8.72 15.88 20.32
N LYS A 135 -9.70 15.51 19.49
CA LYS A 135 -10.80 14.62 19.88
C LYS A 135 -10.69 13.21 19.29
N TYR A 136 -10.30 13.11 18.03
CA TYR A 136 -10.30 11.84 17.31
C TYR A 136 -9.00 11.59 16.55
N ASP A 137 -8.50 10.37 16.68
CA ASP A 137 -7.28 9.89 16.04
C ASP A 137 -7.55 8.67 15.15
N ILE A 138 -6.63 8.42 14.23
CA ILE A 138 -6.50 7.13 13.55
C ILE A 138 -5.44 6.33 14.29
N ASP A 139 -5.87 5.22 14.90
CA ASP A 139 -4.95 4.29 15.54
C ASP A 139 -4.72 3.03 14.70
N HIS A 140 -3.63 2.33 14.99
CA HIS A 140 -3.25 1.05 14.43
C HIS A 140 -3.59 -0.06 15.41
N ILE A 141 -4.48 -0.98 15.01
CA ILE A 141 -4.86 -2.14 15.83
C ILE A 141 -3.60 -2.90 16.24
N PHE A 142 -2.77 -3.23 15.26
CA PHE A 142 -1.43 -3.77 15.46
C PHE A 142 -0.41 -2.62 15.42
N PRO A 143 0.38 -2.40 16.48
CA PRO A 143 1.20 -1.22 16.63
C PRO A 143 2.24 -1.04 15.51
N GLN A 144 2.42 0.20 15.07
CA GLN A 144 3.44 0.56 14.08
C GLN A 144 4.88 0.32 14.55
N SER A 145 5.11 0.28 15.86
CA SER A 145 6.40 -0.07 16.46
C SER A 145 6.82 -1.50 16.12
N LYS A 146 5.85 -2.39 15.89
CA LYS A 146 6.09 -3.81 15.54
C LYS A 146 6.06 -4.03 14.01
N VAL A 147 5.07 -3.47 13.31
CA VAL A 147 4.92 -3.59 11.84
C VAL A 147 4.35 -2.32 11.25
N LYS A 148 4.95 -1.82 10.18
CA LYS A 148 4.44 -0.66 9.42
C LYS A 148 3.32 -1.11 8.48
N ASP A 149 2.11 -1.25 8.99
CA ASP A 149 0.91 -1.58 8.21
C ASP A 149 -0.13 -0.46 8.34
N ASP A 150 -0.16 0.44 7.36
CA ASP A 150 -1.10 1.56 7.27
C ASP A 150 -2.41 1.19 6.52
N SER A 151 -2.62 -0.10 6.23
CA SER A 151 -3.82 -0.56 5.52
C SER A 151 -5.11 -0.29 6.32
N PHE A 152 -6.25 -0.27 5.62
CA PHE A 152 -7.54 -0.18 6.30
C PHE A 152 -7.86 -1.37 7.20
N ASN A 153 -7.18 -2.50 6.99
CA ASN A 153 -7.31 -3.68 7.85
C ASN A 153 -6.63 -3.49 9.21
N ASN A 154 -5.69 -2.56 9.30
CA ASN A 154 -4.97 -2.28 10.53
C ASN A 154 -5.34 -0.94 11.17
N THR A 155 -6.12 -0.08 10.53
CA THR A 155 -6.40 1.25 11.04
C THR A 155 -7.84 1.43 11.45
N VAL A 156 -8.08 2.11 12.57
CA VAL A 156 -9.38 2.41 13.16
C VAL A 156 -9.49 3.87 13.56
N LEU A 157 -10.70 4.39 13.52
CA LEU A 157 -11.01 5.72 14.05
C LEU A 157 -11.43 5.59 15.52
N VAL A 158 -10.79 6.33 16.39
CA VAL A 158 -10.94 6.22 17.83
C VAL A 158 -10.93 7.60 18.48
N THR A 159 -11.40 7.71 19.72
CA THR A 159 -11.16 8.92 20.54
C THR A 159 -9.68 9.00 20.91
N ARG A 160 -9.14 10.20 20.98
CA ARG A 160 -7.76 10.44 21.39
C ARG A 160 -7.44 9.84 22.76
N GLU A 161 -8.37 9.93 23.68
CA GLU A 161 -8.25 9.32 25.01
C GLU A 161 -8.08 7.79 24.93
N SER A 162 -8.92 7.11 24.14
CA SER A 162 -8.82 5.65 24.02
C SER A 162 -7.55 5.21 23.28
N ASN A 163 -7.05 6.04 22.36
CA ASN A 163 -5.77 5.82 21.70
C ASN A 163 -4.61 5.94 22.69
N ALA A 164 -4.59 6.99 23.48
CA ALA A 164 -3.58 7.20 24.50
C ALA A 164 -3.55 6.07 25.55
N ASN A 165 -4.73 5.57 25.94
CA ASN A 165 -4.86 4.47 26.91
C ASN A 165 -4.42 3.11 26.34
N LYS A 166 -4.58 2.88 25.02
CA LYS A 166 -4.14 1.64 24.38
C LYS A 166 -2.62 1.53 24.29
N THR A 167 -1.94 2.64 24.02
CA THR A 167 -0.48 2.64 23.78
C THR A 167 -0.06 1.66 22.66
N ASP A 168 1.06 0.96 22.84
CA ASP A 168 1.57 -0.07 21.90
C ASP A 168 1.14 -1.51 22.30
N ILE A 169 0.08 -1.62 23.11
CA ILE A 169 -0.40 -2.93 23.58
C ILE A 169 -1.15 -3.65 22.44
N TYR A 170 -0.74 -4.88 22.19
CA TYR A 170 -1.42 -5.83 21.33
C TYR A 170 -1.11 -7.27 21.79
N PRO A 171 -2.09 -8.15 21.86
CA PRO A 171 -3.53 -8.01 21.57
C PRO A 171 -4.24 -6.91 22.35
N LEU A 172 -5.39 -6.45 21.83
CA LEU A 172 -6.19 -5.41 22.50
C LEU A 172 -6.63 -5.88 23.88
N GLY A 173 -6.49 -5.03 24.89
CA GLY A 173 -6.85 -5.35 26.27
C GLY A 173 -8.36 -5.60 26.48
N SER A 174 -8.70 -6.24 27.59
CA SER A 174 -10.10 -6.56 27.97
C SER A 174 -10.99 -5.31 28.08
N SER A 175 -10.43 -4.16 28.43
CA SER A 175 -11.14 -2.89 28.47
C SER A 175 -11.63 -2.42 27.10
N ILE A 176 -10.98 -2.83 26.01
CA ILE A 176 -11.38 -2.57 24.63
C ILE A 176 -12.20 -3.73 24.08
N GLN A 177 -11.84 -4.97 24.37
CA GLN A 177 -12.52 -6.17 23.90
C GLN A 177 -13.80 -6.49 24.71
N THR A 178 -14.60 -5.49 25.02
CA THR A 178 -15.87 -5.66 25.75
C THR A 178 -16.89 -6.45 24.92
N LYS A 179 -17.95 -6.95 25.58
CA LYS A 179 -19.04 -7.68 24.92
C LYS A 179 -19.72 -6.79 23.85
N GLU A 180 -19.98 -5.54 24.18
CA GLU A 180 -20.60 -4.55 23.32
C GLU A 180 -19.73 -4.27 22.09
N ASN A 181 -18.43 -4.01 22.28
CA ASN A 181 -17.51 -3.76 21.17
C ASN A 181 -17.38 -4.98 20.25
N LYS A 182 -17.27 -6.18 20.80
CA LYS A 182 -17.26 -7.43 20.01
C LYS A 182 -18.55 -7.61 19.22
N ARG A 183 -19.68 -7.18 19.76
CA ARG A 183 -20.97 -7.21 19.05
C ARG A 183 -20.98 -6.22 17.89
N LEU A 184 -20.55 -4.99 18.13
CA LEU A 184 -20.39 -3.96 17.08
C LEU A 184 -19.45 -4.48 15.96
N TRP A 185 -18.26 -4.97 16.28
CA TRP A 185 -17.32 -5.46 15.30
C TRP A 185 -17.86 -6.62 14.47
N ARG A 186 -18.59 -7.54 15.09
CA ARG A 186 -19.26 -8.65 14.40
C ARG A 186 -20.28 -8.12 13.40
N PHE A 187 -21.14 -7.19 13.80
CA PHE A 187 -22.09 -6.56 12.91
C PHE A 187 -21.41 -5.88 11.72
N LEU A 188 -20.35 -5.09 11.97
CA LEU A 188 -19.59 -4.43 10.92
C LEU A 188 -19.00 -5.44 9.93
N LYS A 189 -18.52 -6.60 10.40
CA LYS A 189 -18.02 -7.68 9.55
C LYS A 189 -19.15 -8.31 8.72
N GLU A 190 -20.27 -8.65 9.33
CA GLU A 190 -21.45 -9.25 8.66
C GLU A 190 -21.98 -8.33 7.54
N LYS A 191 -21.97 -7.03 7.77
CA LYS A 191 -22.35 -6.01 6.75
C LYS A 191 -21.22 -5.65 5.79
N LYS A 192 -20.09 -6.34 5.86
CA LYS A 192 -18.88 -6.12 5.01
C LYS A 192 -18.34 -4.67 5.09
N LEU A 193 -18.70 -3.93 6.14
CA LEU A 193 -18.15 -2.61 6.43
C LEU A 193 -16.68 -2.68 6.85
N ILE A 194 -16.33 -3.75 7.55
CA ILE A 194 -14.95 -4.13 7.81
C ILE A 194 -14.66 -5.51 7.21
N THR A 195 -13.40 -5.77 6.93
CA THR A 195 -12.96 -7.07 6.42
C THR A 195 -12.92 -8.10 7.54
N GLU A 196 -12.97 -9.38 7.19
CA GLU A 196 -12.75 -10.47 8.15
C GLU A 196 -11.37 -10.38 8.81
N GLU A 197 -10.35 -10.00 8.05
CA GLU A 197 -9.01 -9.80 8.57
C GLU A 197 -8.97 -8.72 9.68
N LYS A 198 -9.63 -7.57 9.44
CA LYS A 198 -9.73 -6.49 10.45
C LYS A 198 -10.48 -6.97 11.70
N TYR A 199 -11.58 -7.70 11.50
CA TYR A 199 -12.33 -8.29 12.61
C TYR A 199 -11.44 -9.24 13.44
N ASN A 200 -10.73 -10.16 12.79
CA ASN A 200 -9.85 -11.10 13.45
C ASN A 200 -8.75 -10.39 14.26
N ARG A 201 -8.20 -9.29 13.75
CA ARG A 201 -7.24 -8.47 14.50
C ARG A 201 -7.84 -7.83 15.75
N LEU A 202 -9.10 -7.38 15.68
CA LEU A 202 -9.79 -6.74 16.81
C LEU A 202 -10.14 -7.72 17.94
N VAL A 203 -10.52 -8.95 17.60
CA VAL A 203 -10.95 -9.97 18.59
C VAL A 203 -9.85 -10.89 19.06
N ARG A 204 -8.66 -10.80 18.49
CA ARG A 204 -7.53 -11.68 18.77
C ARG A 204 -7.07 -11.54 20.21
N THR A 205 -6.70 -12.67 20.82
CA THR A 205 -6.19 -12.76 22.17
C THR A 205 -4.72 -13.19 22.24
N GLU A 206 -4.18 -13.66 21.11
CA GLU A 206 -2.80 -14.16 21.01
C GLU A 206 -1.94 -13.21 20.17
N GLU A 207 -0.65 -13.15 20.43
CA GLU A 207 0.31 -12.41 19.61
C GLU A 207 0.42 -13.01 18.20
N PHE A 208 0.96 -12.24 17.25
CA PHE A 208 1.21 -12.76 15.91
C PHE A 208 2.39 -13.73 15.91
N SER A 209 2.23 -14.81 15.15
CA SER A 209 3.33 -15.71 14.84
C SER A 209 4.29 -15.10 13.82
N ASP A 210 5.52 -15.65 13.73
CA ASP A 210 6.53 -15.20 12.76
C ASP A 210 6.06 -15.36 11.31
N ASP A 211 5.26 -16.38 11.01
CA ASP A 211 4.68 -16.60 9.69
C ASP A 211 3.68 -15.52 9.30
N GLU A 212 2.90 -15.04 10.25
CA GLU A 212 1.96 -13.94 10.03
C GLU A 212 2.69 -12.61 9.83
N LEU A 213 3.76 -12.36 10.57
CA LEU A 213 4.62 -11.20 10.38
C LEU A 213 5.25 -11.21 8.98
N THR A 214 5.69 -12.35 8.50
CA THR A 214 6.18 -12.54 7.13
C THR A 214 5.10 -12.22 6.08
N GLY A 215 3.84 -12.58 6.35
CA GLY A 215 2.70 -12.24 5.51
C GLY A 215 2.42 -10.73 5.40
N PHE A 216 2.75 -9.94 6.42
CA PHE A 216 2.70 -8.46 6.34
C PHE A 216 3.75 -7.90 5.40
N ILE A 217 4.96 -8.44 5.41
CA ILE A 217 6.05 -8.05 4.50
C ILE A 217 5.65 -8.33 3.05
N ALA A 218 5.03 -9.48 2.77
CA ALA A 218 4.55 -9.82 1.44
C ALA A 218 3.48 -8.82 0.93
N ARG A 219 2.60 -8.30 1.80
CA ARG A 219 1.62 -7.26 1.43
C ARG A 219 2.28 -5.91 1.13
N GLN A 220 3.30 -5.52 1.86
CA GLN A 220 4.07 -4.31 1.55
C GLN A 220 4.69 -4.37 0.15
N LEU A 221 5.11 -5.56 -0.31
CA LEU A 221 5.60 -5.75 -1.68
C LEU A 221 4.50 -5.53 -2.74
N VAL A 222 3.24 -5.87 -2.45
CA VAL A 222 2.10 -5.59 -3.35
C VAL A 222 1.82 -4.09 -3.43
N GLU A 223 1.84 -3.38 -2.32
CA GLU A 223 1.70 -1.91 -2.30
C GLU A 223 2.84 -1.23 -3.06
N THR A 224 4.06 -1.72 -2.92
CA THR A 224 5.22 -1.24 -3.68
C THR A 224 5.01 -1.41 -5.18
N SER A 225 4.43 -2.53 -5.62
CA SER A 225 4.12 -2.75 -7.05
C SER A 225 3.07 -1.77 -7.59
N GLN A 226 2.07 -1.41 -6.79
CA GLN A 226 1.09 -0.38 -7.16
C GLN A 226 1.73 1.02 -7.20
N ALA A 227 2.61 1.32 -6.26
CA ALA A 227 3.38 2.56 -6.24
C ALA A 227 4.25 2.70 -7.50
N ILE A 228 4.92 1.62 -7.91
CA ILE A 228 5.75 1.61 -9.13
C ILE A 228 4.92 1.91 -10.38
N LYS A 229 3.73 1.35 -10.52
CA LYS A 229 2.84 1.65 -11.64
C LYS A 229 2.42 3.12 -11.64
N ALA A 230 1.99 3.61 -10.48
CA ALA A 230 1.53 4.98 -10.34
C ALA A 230 2.64 6.00 -10.63
N ILE A 231 3.85 5.79 -10.08
CA ILE A 231 4.98 6.69 -10.33
C ILE A 231 5.41 6.67 -11.80
N SER A 232 5.40 5.51 -12.45
CA SER A 232 5.74 5.40 -13.86
C SER A 232 4.78 6.19 -14.74
N THR A 233 3.47 6.13 -14.45
CA THR A 233 2.45 6.91 -15.17
C THR A 233 2.68 8.40 -14.96
N ILE A 234 2.85 8.86 -13.72
CA ILE A 234 3.08 10.26 -13.39
C ILE A 234 4.36 10.80 -14.05
N LEU A 235 5.45 10.04 -13.98
CA LEU A 235 6.72 10.45 -14.59
C LEU A 235 6.63 10.52 -16.11
N SER A 236 5.86 9.63 -16.75
CA SER A 236 5.60 9.66 -18.20
C SER A 236 4.76 10.90 -18.59
N GLU A 237 3.75 11.24 -17.80
CA GLU A 237 2.91 12.41 -18.04
C GLU A 237 3.67 13.74 -17.86
N LEU A 238 4.52 13.82 -16.83
CA LEU A 238 5.34 15.00 -16.56
C LEU A 238 6.52 15.16 -17.52
N ASN A 239 6.98 14.08 -18.13
CA ASN A 239 8.13 14.07 -19.02
C ASN A 239 7.82 13.26 -20.30
N PRO A 240 7.00 13.78 -21.22
CA PRO A 240 6.54 13.04 -22.41
C PRO A 240 7.66 12.55 -23.33
N GLU A 241 8.79 13.24 -23.34
CA GLU A 241 9.95 12.88 -24.16
C GLU A 241 10.87 11.85 -23.50
N THR A 242 10.62 11.53 -22.23
CA THR A 242 11.42 10.58 -21.46
C THR A 242 10.90 9.15 -21.63
N THR A 243 11.77 8.24 -22.03
CA THR A 243 11.43 6.80 -22.08
C THR A 243 11.51 6.16 -20.70
N ILE A 244 10.41 5.57 -20.24
CA ILE A 244 10.41 4.78 -18.99
C ILE A 244 10.81 3.34 -19.31
N CYS A 245 11.96 2.92 -18.79
CA CYS A 245 12.52 1.58 -18.97
C CYS A 245 12.30 0.74 -17.71
N TYR A 246 11.75 -0.47 -17.86
CA TYR A 246 11.51 -1.35 -16.72
C TYR A 246 12.56 -2.45 -16.65
N SER A 247 13.09 -2.69 -15.46
CA SER A 247 13.92 -3.85 -15.16
C SER A 247 13.30 -4.67 -14.04
N LYS A 248 13.65 -5.96 -13.97
CA LYS A 248 13.20 -6.84 -12.88
C LYS A 248 14.30 -6.92 -11.83
N ALA A 249 13.92 -6.78 -10.55
CA ALA A 249 14.83 -6.95 -9.42
C ALA A 249 15.58 -8.31 -9.46
N GLU A 250 14.90 -9.35 -9.96
CA GLU A 250 15.46 -10.68 -10.18
C GLU A 250 16.67 -10.63 -11.15
N ASN A 251 16.55 -9.87 -12.24
CA ASN A 251 17.60 -9.75 -13.24
C ASN A 251 18.82 -8.96 -12.71
N VAL A 252 18.57 -7.91 -11.96
CA VAL A 252 19.64 -7.14 -11.28
C VAL A 252 20.37 -8.01 -10.26
N SER A 253 19.64 -8.82 -9.51
CA SER A 253 20.22 -9.77 -8.57
C SER A 253 21.04 -10.86 -9.26
N ALA A 254 20.51 -11.44 -10.34
CA ALA A 254 21.22 -12.44 -11.14
C ALA A 254 22.49 -11.87 -11.77
N PHE A 255 22.43 -10.66 -12.33
CA PHE A 255 23.61 -9.97 -12.87
C PHE A 255 24.70 -9.79 -11.80
N ARG A 256 24.32 -9.31 -10.60
CA ARG A 256 25.26 -9.14 -9.49
C ARG A 256 25.91 -10.43 -9.04
N GLN A 257 25.15 -11.53 -8.98
CA GLN A 257 25.66 -12.84 -8.56
C GLN A 257 26.59 -13.49 -9.60
N ASN A 258 26.36 -13.18 -10.87
CA ASN A 258 27.10 -13.76 -11.99
C ASN A 258 28.20 -12.82 -12.53
N PHE A 259 28.35 -11.63 -11.94
CA PHE A 259 29.41 -10.70 -12.31
C PHE A 259 30.77 -11.34 -12.07
N GLY A 260 31.64 -11.29 -13.07
CA GLY A 260 32.95 -11.95 -13.03
C GLY A 260 32.97 -13.43 -13.47
N LYS A 261 31.78 -14.05 -13.71
CA LYS A 261 31.73 -15.39 -14.32
C LYS A 261 31.68 -15.28 -15.85
N ILE A 262 32.71 -14.74 -16.45
CA ILE A 262 32.81 -14.70 -17.91
C ILE A 262 33.20 -16.11 -18.39
N LYS A 263 32.38 -16.72 -19.22
CA LYS A 263 32.70 -17.95 -19.94
C LYS A 263 33.56 -17.58 -21.14
N GLU A 264 34.85 -17.56 -21.00
CA GLU A 264 35.78 -17.63 -22.13
C GLU A 264 35.99 -19.11 -22.51
N GLY A 265 35.24 -19.57 -23.51
CA GLY A 265 35.36 -20.93 -24.02
C GLY A 265 35.08 -22.00 -22.96
N ASN A 266 35.82 -23.15 -23.02
CA ASN A 266 35.70 -24.27 -22.08
C ASN A 266 36.51 -24.08 -20.77
N ARG A 267 37.11 -22.94 -20.51
CA ARG A 267 37.86 -22.66 -19.29
C ARG A 267 37.01 -21.85 -18.32
N LYS A 268 36.67 -22.44 -17.16
CA LYS A 268 36.12 -21.72 -16.02
C LYS A 268 37.25 -20.86 -15.42
N SER A 269 37.26 -19.57 -15.72
CA SER A 269 38.06 -18.62 -14.96
C SER A 269 37.28 -18.31 -13.67
N GLU A 270 37.75 -18.80 -12.55
CA GLU A 270 37.24 -18.52 -11.22
C GLU A 270 37.79 -17.19 -10.68
N ASN A 271 37.61 -16.10 -11.39
CA ASN A 271 37.72 -14.80 -10.76
C ASN A 271 36.42 -14.53 -10.00
N ASN A 272 36.46 -14.81 -8.71
CA ASN A 272 35.35 -14.68 -7.76
C ASN A 272 35.04 -13.21 -7.39
N GLU A 273 35.04 -12.28 -8.33
CA GLU A 273 34.62 -10.90 -8.13
C GLU A 273 33.10 -10.80 -8.16
N LYS A 274 32.47 -11.22 -7.07
CA LYS A 274 31.06 -10.95 -6.85
C LYS A 274 30.87 -9.48 -6.46
N LEU A 275 29.91 -8.81 -7.07
CA LEU A 275 29.48 -7.50 -6.58
C LEU A 275 28.77 -7.68 -5.22
N ILE A 276 29.54 -7.53 -4.15
CA ILE A 276 29.07 -7.79 -2.78
C ILE A 276 28.03 -6.73 -2.38
N LYS A 277 26.91 -7.18 -1.79
CA LYS A 277 25.90 -6.33 -1.16
C LYS A 277 26.04 -6.45 0.34
N VAL A 278 26.63 -5.44 0.99
CA VAL A 278 26.80 -5.39 2.43
C VAL A 278 25.76 -4.40 2.96
N ARG A 279 24.72 -4.90 3.62
CA ARG A 279 23.62 -4.10 4.17
C ARG A 279 23.93 -3.51 5.55
N GLU A 280 24.88 -4.10 6.24
CA GLU A 280 25.20 -3.80 7.63
C GLU A 280 26.14 -2.61 7.81
N ILE A 281 26.85 -2.21 6.75
CA ILE A 281 27.88 -1.15 6.84
C ILE A 281 27.30 0.22 6.51
N ASN A 282 26.49 0.34 5.44
CA ASN A 282 25.91 1.61 5.01
C ASN A 282 24.82 1.41 3.94
N ASP A 283 24.15 2.51 3.57
CA ASP A 283 23.09 2.53 2.55
C ASP A 283 23.60 2.67 1.10
N TYR A 284 24.91 2.70 0.85
CA TYR A 284 25.47 2.77 -0.51
C TYR A 284 25.09 1.61 -1.42
N HIS A 285 24.65 0.51 -0.84
CA HIS A 285 24.10 -0.60 -1.63
C HIS A 285 22.86 -0.20 -2.43
N HIS A 286 22.06 0.80 -2.00
CA HIS A 286 20.94 1.32 -2.78
C HIS A 286 21.40 2.07 -4.02
N ALA A 287 22.42 2.92 -3.90
CA ALA A 287 23.01 3.63 -5.05
C ALA A 287 23.62 2.63 -6.06
N LYS A 288 24.29 1.58 -5.57
CA LYS A 288 24.83 0.52 -6.40
C LYS A 288 23.76 -0.29 -7.10
N ASP A 289 22.67 -0.64 -6.41
CA ASP A 289 21.53 -1.33 -7.01
C ASP A 289 20.85 -0.44 -8.07
N ALA A 290 20.72 0.86 -7.84
CA ALA A 290 20.19 1.82 -8.83
C ALA A 290 21.09 1.88 -10.09
N TYR A 291 22.40 1.94 -9.92
CA TYR A 291 23.35 1.89 -11.05
C TYR A 291 23.24 0.57 -11.85
N LEU A 292 23.22 -0.57 -11.14
CA LEU A 292 23.04 -1.87 -11.79
C LEU A 292 21.70 -1.99 -12.51
N ASN A 293 20.68 -1.32 -12.00
CA ASN A 293 19.38 -1.23 -12.63
C ASN A 293 19.45 -0.51 -14.00
N ILE A 294 20.23 0.57 -14.07
CA ILE A 294 20.50 1.27 -15.35
C ILE A 294 21.22 0.35 -16.32
N VAL A 295 22.28 -0.35 -15.87
CA VAL A 295 23.05 -1.27 -16.73
C VAL A 295 22.17 -2.40 -17.25
N VAL A 296 21.48 -3.10 -16.38
CA VAL A 296 20.60 -4.21 -16.74
C VAL A 296 19.42 -3.71 -17.59
N GLY A 297 18.80 -2.60 -17.23
CA GLY A 297 17.69 -2.01 -17.96
C GLY A 297 18.07 -1.59 -19.38
N ASN A 298 19.25 -1.01 -19.59
CA ASN A 298 19.76 -0.69 -20.93
C ASN A 298 19.95 -1.93 -21.80
N VAL A 299 20.52 -3.01 -21.23
CA VAL A 299 20.70 -4.26 -21.96
C VAL A 299 19.34 -4.84 -22.39
N TYR A 300 18.36 -4.78 -21.50
CA TYR A 300 16.99 -5.24 -21.80
C TYR A 300 16.34 -4.36 -22.85
N ASP A 301 16.42 -3.05 -22.73
CA ASP A 301 15.85 -2.10 -23.68
C ASP A 301 16.43 -2.31 -25.10
N VAL A 302 17.74 -2.44 -25.22
CA VAL A 302 18.39 -2.65 -26.52
C VAL A 302 18.07 -4.03 -27.10
N LYS A 303 18.04 -5.10 -26.27
CA LYS A 303 17.81 -6.47 -26.76
C LYS A 303 16.34 -6.77 -27.09
N PHE A 304 15.40 -6.18 -26.34
CA PHE A 304 14.01 -6.64 -26.36
C PHE A 304 13.02 -5.63 -26.93
N THR A 305 13.25 -4.31 -26.83
CA THR A 305 12.34 -3.32 -27.38
C THR A 305 12.47 -3.15 -28.90
N ARG A 306 13.65 -3.38 -29.47
CA ARG A 306 13.83 -3.35 -30.94
C ARG A 306 13.29 -4.59 -31.65
N ASN A 307 12.95 -5.68 -30.94
CA ASN A 307 12.44 -6.92 -31.51
C ASN A 307 11.47 -7.68 -30.58
N VAL A 308 10.50 -6.98 -29.99
CA VAL A 308 9.48 -7.57 -29.12
C VAL A 308 8.75 -8.76 -29.77
N TYR A 309 8.55 -8.71 -31.09
CA TYR A 309 7.91 -9.79 -31.86
C TYR A 309 8.68 -11.12 -31.84
N ASN A 310 10.01 -11.08 -31.87
CA ASN A 310 10.83 -12.28 -31.82
C ASN A 310 10.87 -12.91 -30.43
N PHE A 311 10.72 -12.14 -29.37
CA PHE A 311 10.72 -12.63 -28.00
C PHE A 311 9.40 -13.36 -27.64
N ILE A 312 8.26 -12.88 -28.16
CA ILE A 312 6.95 -13.47 -27.89
C ILE A 312 6.75 -14.74 -28.71
N LYS A 313 7.30 -14.80 -29.93
CA LYS A 313 7.09 -15.90 -30.88
C LYS A 313 7.91 -17.16 -30.57
N ASN A 314 9.05 -17.05 -29.91
CA ASN A 314 9.98 -18.15 -29.68
C ASN A 314 10.28 -18.39 -28.19
N LYS A 315 9.30 -18.96 -27.46
CA LYS A 315 9.54 -19.47 -26.09
C LYS A 315 10.73 -20.47 -26.01
N LYS A 316 11.11 -21.11 -27.13
CA LYS A 316 12.25 -22.02 -27.23
C LYS A 316 13.59 -21.29 -27.25
N ASP A 317 13.66 -20.05 -27.69
CA ASP A 317 14.88 -19.25 -27.77
C ASP A 317 15.15 -18.38 -26.53
N ALA A 318 14.27 -18.41 -25.53
CA ALA A 318 14.45 -17.66 -24.27
C ALA A 318 15.81 -17.96 -23.58
N ARG A 319 16.39 -19.15 -23.82
CA ARG A 319 17.72 -19.52 -23.32
C ARG A 319 18.87 -18.81 -24.05
N LYS A 320 18.66 -18.35 -25.29
CA LYS A 320 19.66 -17.60 -26.08
C LYS A 320 19.81 -16.14 -25.62
N TYR A 321 18.83 -15.63 -24.89
CA TYR A 321 18.77 -14.24 -24.40
C TYR A 321 18.93 -14.15 -22.88
N SER A 322 19.40 -15.22 -22.25
CA SER A 322 19.83 -15.19 -20.86
C SER A 322 21.02 -14.22 -20.72
N LEU A 323 21.03 -13.41 -19.67
CA LEU A 323 22.20 -12.60 -19.29
C LEU A 323 23.32 -13.47 -18.66
N ASN A 324 23.18 -14.77 -18.69
CA ASN A 324 24.16 -15.76 -18.24
C ASN A 324 25.14 -16.11 -19.36
#